data_ac88a4e1259bcd4a5d7c09c3fbf99ea4
#
_entry.id   ac88a4e1259bcd4a5d7c09c3fbf99ea4
#
_cell.length_a   1.000
_cell.length_b   1.000
_cell.length_c   1.000
_cell.angle_alpha   90.00
_cell.angle_beta   90.00
_cell.angle_gamma   90.00
#
_symmetry.space_group_name_H-M   'P 1'
#
loop_
_entity.id
_entity.type
_entity.pdbx_description
1 polymer ?
#
loop_
_entity_poly.entity_id
_entity_poly.type
_entity_poly.pdbx_seq_one_letter_code
_entity_poly.pdbx_strand_id
1 'polypeptide(L)'
;MIKKINLKYIVMCENLSISELYTAGIPDNVMKTLILDIKFNEDYFERVIHHELFHIIHLQHKSIFNEEDWIKFNNSNFKYAECSTCTKNIGLEQYKETKGFFTEYSKSTASEDMAEVYSHMIFLKKEEINQIRKLDPILNNKISYIENRIKEIDNSFIF
;
A
#
# COMPACT_ATOMS: atom_id res chain seq x y z
N MET A 1 -11.20 10.11 -7.62
CA MET A 1 -9.84 9.52 -7.63
C MET A 1 -9.47 8.94 -8.99
N ILE A 2 -10.11 7.87 -9.48
CA ILE A 2 -9.72 7.16 -10.73
C ILE A 2 -9.56 8.11 -11.94
N LYS A 3 -10.41 9.13 -12.06
CA LYS A 3 -10.28 10.13 -13.14
C LYS A 3 -9.04 11.03 -13.04
N LYS A 4 -8.40 11.07 -11.88
CA LYS A 4 -7.19 11.88 -11.63
C LYS A 4 -5.90 11.08 -11.69
N ILE A 5 -6.02 9.75 -11.71
CA ILE A 5 -4.93 8.82 -12.02
C ILE A 5 -5.11 8.37 -13.46
N ASN A 6 -4.04 8.39 -14.22
CA ASN A 6 -4.08 8.01 -15.63
C ASN A 6 -4.05 6.48 -15.80
N LEU A 7 -5.00 5.79 -15.17
CA LEU A 7 -5.21 4.34 -15.35
C LEU A 7 -6.04 4.11 -16.60
N LYS A 8 -5.57 3.28 -17.53
CA LYS A 8 -6.24 2.99 -18.79
C LYS A 8 -6.84 1.59 -18.84
N TYR A 9 -6.16 0.63 -18.25
CA TYR A 9 -6.56 -0.77 -18.33
C TYR A 9 -6.47 -1.45 -16.97
N ILE A 10 -7.38 -2.38 -16.74
CA ILE A 10 -7.29 -3.39 -15.68
C ILE A 10 -7.31 -4.74 -16.40
N VAL A 11 -6.26 -5.53 -16.17
CA VAL A 11 -6.11 -6.87 -16.72
C VAL A 11 -6.23 -7.87 -15.57
N MET A 12 -7.13 -8.81 -15.72
CA MET A 12 -7.30 -9.92 -14.79
C MET A 12 -6.73 -11.19 -15.42
N CYS A 13 -5.89 -11.90 -14.68
CA CYS A 13 -5.26 -13.14 -15.13
C CYS A 13 -5.19 -14.16 -13.99
N GLU A 14 -4.67 -15.33 -14.28
CA GLU A 14 -4.39 -16.38 -13.30
C GLU A 14 -2.91 -16.73 -13.35
N ASN A 15 -2.32 -17.10 -12.21
CA ASN A 15 -0.92 -17.48 -12.05
C ASN A 15 0.06 -16.39 -12.50
N LEU A 16 -0.20 -15.15 -12.06
CA LEU A 16 0.66 -14.01 -12.35
C LEU A 16 2.03 -14.19 -11.68
N SER A 17 3.09 -14.01 -12.47
CA SER A 17 4.45 -14.09 -11.95
C SER A 17 5.38 -13.09 -12.62
N ILE A 18 6.41 -12.63 -11.89
CA ILE A 18 7.53 -11.86 -12.40
C ILE A 18 8.81 -12.61 -12.04
N SER A 19 9.63 -12.95 -13.04
CA SER A 19 10.90 -13.67 -12.82
C SER A 19 10.73 -14.91 -11.94
N GLU A 20 9.69 -15.71 -12.24
CA GLU A 20 9.31 -16.94 -11.52
C GLU A 20 8.78 -16.75 -10.09
N LEU A 21 8.62 -15.51 -9.63
CA LEU A 21 8.00 -15.20 -8.35
C LEU A 21 6.52 -14.89 -8.54
N TYR A 22 5.66 -15.63 -7.85
CA TYR A 22 4.23 -15.34 -7.82
C TYR A 22 3.97 -13.98 -7.20
N THR A 23 3.08 -13.20 -7.82
CA THR A 23 2.66 -11.89 -7.32
C THR A 23 1.15 -11.72 -7.44
N ALA A 24 0.57 -10.98 -6.49
CA ALA A 24 -0.86 -10.67 -6.49
C ALA A 24 -1.26 -9.65 -7.55
N GLY A 25 -0.35 -8.73 -7.87
CA GLY A 25 -0.59 -7.69 -8.86
C GLY A 25 0.70 -7.08 -9.39
N ILE A 26 0.56 -6.33 -10.48
CA ILE A 26 1.64 -5.57 -11.12
C ILE A 26 1.07 -4.20 -11.53
N PRO A 27 1.61 -3.10 -10.98
CA PRO A 27 1.25 -1.74 -11.37
C PRO A 27 2.13 -1.28 -12.53
N ASP A 28 1.70 -1.53 -13.77
CA ASP A 28 2.44 -1.08 -14.97
C ASP A 28 2.18 0.41 -15.25
N ASN A 29 3.11 1.24 -14.83
CA ASN A 29 3.02 2.68 -15.00
C ASN A 29 3.31 3.17 -16.43
N VAL A 30 3.99 2.37 -17.24
CA VAL A 30 4.28 2.70 -18.65
C VAL A 30 3.01 2.52 -19.48
N MET A 31 2.40 1.36 -19.39
CA MET A 31 1.15 1.03 -20.09
C MET A 31 -0.09 1.59 -19.39
N LYS A 32 0.06 2.18 -18.20
CA LYS A 32 -1.06 2.66 -17.36
C LYS A 32 -2.06 1.55 -17.06
N THR A 33 -1.55 0.38 -16.73
CA THR A 33 -2.29 -0.86 -16.57
C THR A 33 -2.12 -1.40 -15.16
N LEU A 34 -3.20 -1.84 -14.57
CA LEU A 34 -3.21 -2.62 -13.36
C LEU A 34 -3.46 -4.08 -13.73
N ILE A 35 -2.50 -4.95 -13.47
CA ILE A 35 -2.60 -6.38 -13.74
C ILE A 35 -2.81 -7.09 -12.41
N LEU A 36 -3.84 -7.94 -12.30
CA LEU A 36 -4.26 -8.58 -11.06
C LEU A 36 -4.41 -10.09 -11.25
N ASP A 37 -3.88 -10.85 -10.31
CA ASP A 37 -4.10 -12.30 -10.24
C ASP A 37 -5.37 -12.61 -9.45
N ILE A 38 -6.40 -13.11 -10.14
CA ILE A 38 -7.70 -13.45 -9.52
C ILE A 38 -7.66 -14.75 -8.70
N LYS A 39 -6.56 -15.51 -8.75
CA LYS A 39 -6.35 -16.76 -8.00
C LYS A 39 -5.40 -16.61 -6.82
N PHE A 40 -4.77 -15.45 -6.66
CA PHE A 40 -3.74 -15.27 -5.65
C PHE A 40 -4.27 -15.53 -4.22
N ASN A 41 -5.34 -14.85 -3.82
CA ASN A 41 -6.04 -15.08 -2.55
C ASN A 41 -7.35 -14.29 -2.51
N GLU A 42 -8.49 -15.01 -2.44
CA GLU A 42 -9.82 -14.39 -2.46
C GLU A 42 -10.05 -13.46 -1.26
N ASP A 43 -9.55 -13.81 -0.07
CA ASP A 43 -9.76 -13.03 1.16
C ASP A 43 -9.04 -11.67 1.12
N TYR A 44 -7.98 -11.54 0.32
CA TYR A 44 -7.17 -10.32 0.23
C TYR A 44 -7.33 -9.60 -1.11
N PHE A 45 -8.11 -10.12 -2.04
CA PHE A 45 -8.18 -9.61 -3.40
C PHE A 45 -8.58 -8.13 -3.46
N GLU A 46 -9.61 -7.72 -2.72
CA GLU A 46 -10.01 -6.30 -2.65
C GLU A 46 -8.87 -5.41 -2.15
N ARG A 47 -8.19 -5.83 -1.09
CA ARG A 47 -7.05 -5.09 -0.55
C ARG A 47 -5.89 -5.00 -1.54
N VAL A 48 -5.60 -6.08 -2.27
CA VAL A 48 -4.57 -6.11 -3.34
C VAL A 48 -4.88 -5.09 -4.43
N ILE A 49 -6.13 -4.98 -4.88
CA ILE A 49 -6.52 -3.96 -5.86
C ILE A 49 -6.12 -2.57 -5.40
N HIS A 50 -6.41 -2.22 -4.15
CA HIS A 50 -6.10 -0.90 -3.60
C HIS A 50 -4.60 -0.72 -3.37
N HIS A 51 -3.89 -1.76 -2.96
CA HIS A 51 -2.45 -1.77 -2.80
C HIS A 51 -1.74 -1.43 -4.12
N GLU A 52 -2.03 -2.17 -5.17
CA GLU A 52 -1.42 -1.98 -6.49
C GLU A 52 -1.84 -0.64 -7.13
N LEU A 53 -3.09 -0.22 -6.90
CA LEU A 53 -3.56 1.08 -7.34
C LEU A 53 -2.76 2.21 -6.69
N PHE A 54 -2.39 2.06 -5.41
CA PHE A 54 -1.57 3.05 -4.74
C PHE A 54 -0.19 3.20 -5.37
N HIS A 55 0.44 2.12 -5.81
CA HIS A 55 1.73 2.23 -6.52
C HIS A 55 1.61 3.07 -7.79
N ILE A 56 0.51 2.98 -8.53
CA ILE A 56 0.26 3.85 -9.68
C ILE A 56 0.11 5.31 -9.24
N ILE A 57 -0.64 5.57 -8.17
CA ILE A 57 -0.80 6.92 -7.59
C ILE A 57 0.56 7.47 -7.14
N HIS A 58 1.31 6.70 -6.37
CA HIS A 58 2.61 7.08 -5.83
C HIS A 58 3.60 7.46 -6.94
N LEU A 59 3.70 6.62 -7.97
CA LEU A 59 4.62 6.87 -9.08
C LEU A 59 4.24 8.09 -9.92
N GLN A 60 2.95 8.39 -10.07
CA GLN A 60 2.48 9.59 -10.77
C GLN A 60 2.62 10.86 -9.94
N HIS A 61 2.70 10.74 -8.62
CA HIS A 61 2.73 11.86 -7.67
C HIS A 61 3.91 11.79 -6.69
N LYS A 62 5.10 11.40 -7.17
CA LYS A 62 6.32 11.24 -6.34
C LYS A 62 6.69 12.49 -5.52
N SER A 63 6.39 13.68 -6.02
CA SER A 63 6.63 14.92 -5.30
C SER A 63 5.72 15.11 -4.09
N ILE A 64 4.56 14.45 -4.09
CA ILE A 64 3.57 14.49 -3.00
C ILE A 64 3.89 13.42 -1.96
N PHE A 65 4.23 12.20 -2.40
CA PHE A 65 4.58 11.07 -1.54
C PHE A 65 6.09 10.93 -1.42
N ASN A 66 6.67 11.53 -0.38
CA ASN A 66 8.11 11.50 -0.15
C ASN A 66 8.48 10.35 0.80
N GLU A 67 9.26 9.39 0.32
CA GLU A 67 9.69 8.23 1.11
C GLU A 67 10.63 8.63 2.26
N GLU A 68 11.47 9.65 2.10
CA GLU A 68 12.35 10.13 3.16
C GLU A 68 11.57 10.72 4.34
N ASP A 69 10.43 11.40 4.08
CA ASP A 69 9.55 11.87 5.13
C ASP A 69 8.77 10.73 5.78
N TRP A 70 8.36 9.74 4.98
CA TRP A 70 7.67 8.55 5.47
C TRP A 70 8.51 7.74 6.45
N ILE A 71 9.80 7.51 6.14
CA ILE A 71 10.73 6.75 6.97
C ILE A 71 10.85 7.37 8.39
N LYS A 72 10.74 8.67 8.51
CA LYS A 72 10.84 9.40 9.79
C LYS A 72 9.72 9.07 10.79
N PHE A 73 8.60 8.52 10.33
CA PHE A 73 7.54 8.07 11.25
C PHE A 73 7.94 6.83 12.04
N ASN A 74 8.82 6.00 11.52
CA ASN A 74 9.25 4.77 12.17
C ASN A 74 10.20 5.06 13.34
N ASN A 75 10.32 4.07 14.24
CA ASN A 75 11.32 4.13 15.30
C ASN A 75 12.73 4.26 14.69
N SER A 76 13.61 5.01 15.34
CA SER A 76 14.97 5.30 14.85
C SER A 76 15.84 4.06 14.58
N ASN A 77 15.55 2.96 15.26
CA ASN A 77 16.25 1.68 15.07
C ASN A 77 15.68 0.81 13.95
N PHE A 78 14.54 1.20 13.38
CA PHE A 78 13.92 0.45 12.29
C PHE A 78 14.57 0.80 10.94
N LYS A 79 14.81 -0.22 10.14
CA LYS A 79 15.24 -0.07 8.73
C LYS A 79 14.42 -1.00 7.86
N TYR A 80 13.93 -0.47 6.74
CA TYR A 80 13.31 -1.29 5.70
C TYR A 80 14.33 -2.27 5.12
N ALA A 81 13.84 -3.35 4.51
CA ALA A 81 14.67 -4.23 3.70
C ALA A 81 15.13 -3.50 2.42
N GLU A 82 16.09 -4.09 1.70
CA GLU A 82 16.64 -3.48 0.48
C GLU A 82 15.67 -3.53 -0.72
N CYS A 83 14.73 -4.47 -0.70
CA CYS A 83 13.70 -4.60 -1.75
C CYS A 83 12.46 -5.36 -1.22
N SER A 84 11.34 -5.28 -1.95
CA SER A 84 10.09 -5.94 -1.57
C SER A 84 10.18 -7.47 -1.56
N THR A 85 11.05 -8.05 -2.37
CA THR A 85 11.28 -9.50 -2.47
C THR A 85 12.49 -9.99 -1.67
N CYS A 86 13.25 -9.11 -1.02
CA CYS A 86 14.43 -9.43 -0.23
C CYS A 86 14.09 -9.94 1.19
N THR A 87 12.88 -9.73 1.66
CA THR A 87 12.43 -10.20 2.97
C THR A 87 11.87 -11.62 2.87
N LYS A 88 12.18 -12.44 3.87
CA LYS A 88 11.59 -13.79 4.00
C LYS A 88 10.17 -13.75 4.58
N ASN A 89 9.79 -12.64 5.20
CA ASN A 89 8.53 -12.45 5.88
C ASN A 89 7.61 -11.60 5.01
N ILE A 90 6.82 -12.26 4.17
CA ILE A 90 5.83 -11.63 3.28
C ILE A 90 4.40 -11.84 3.78
N GLY A 91 4.20 -11.95 5.10
CA GLY A 91 2.88 -12.14 5.68
C GLY A 91 1.95 -10.96 5.37
N LEU A 92 0.80 -11.28 4.78
CA LEU A 92 -0.24 -10.30 4.40
C LEU A 92 -1.32 -10.16 5.48
N GLU A 93 -1.28 -10.95 6.53
CA GLU A 93 -2.18 -10.83 7.67
C GLU A 93 -1.84 -9.59 8.50
N GLN A 94 -2.83 -9.09 9.24
CA GLN A 94 -2.60 -7.97 10.14
C GLN A 94 -1.53 -8.31 11.18
N TYR A 95 -0.51 -7.48 11.20
CA TYR A 95 0.65 -7.64 12.06
C TYR A 95 0.49 -6.82 13.35
N LYS A 96 0.63 -7.47 14.50
CA LYS A 96 0.39 -6.85 15.82
C LYS A 96 1.64 -6.77 16.70
N GLU A 97 2.75 -7.35 16.27
CA GLU A 97 3.96 -7.47 17.11
C GLU A 97 4.81 -6.21 17.13
N THR A 98 4.80 -5.44 16.05
CA THR A 98 5.57 -4.19 15.96
C THR A 98 4.64 -3.03 15.61
N LYS A 99 4.66 -1.97 16.40
CA LYS A 99 3.91 -0.76 16.12
C LYS A 99 4.38 -0.09 14.83
N GLY A 100 3.45 0.53 14.13
CA GLY A 100 3.72 1.31 12.93
C GLY A 100 3.52 0.56 11.61
N PHE A 101 3.10 -0.71 11.63
CA PHE A 101 2.94 -1.53 10.42
C PHE A 101 1.63 -2.30 10.45
N PHE A 102 0.94 -2.34 9.31
CA PHE A 102 -0.28 -3.14 9.16
C PHE A 102 0.02 -4.62 8.95
N THR A 103 1.08 -4.94 8.22
CA THR A 103 1.47 -6.32 7.87
C THR A 103 2.99 -6.50 8.02
N GLU A 104 3.46 -7.75 8.02
CA GLU A 104 4.89 -8.03 7.90
C GLU A 104 5.45 -7.50 6.57
N TYR A 105 4.68 -7.58 5.50
CA TYR A 105 5.04 -7.08 4.18
C TYR A 105 5.29 -5.56 4.19
N SER A 106 4.56 -4.79 5.01
CA SER A 106 4.81 -3.36 5.20
C SER A 106 6.26 -3.01 5.55
N LYS A 107 7.02 -3.96 6.12
CA LYS A 107 8.41 -3.73 6.55
C LYS A 107 9.43 -3.92 5.44
N SER A 108 8.99 -4.27 4.24
CA SER A 108 9.88 -4.53 3.10
C SER A 108 10.48 -3.26 2.51
N THR A 109 9.66 -2.28 2.12
CA THR A 109 10.11 -0.97 1.63
C THR A 109 9.15 0.13 2.07
N ALA A 110 9.58 1.38 2.01
CA ALA A 110 8.72 2.53 2.30
C ALA A 110 7.51 2.61 1.34
N SER A 111 7.71 2.27 0.06
CA SER A 111 6.67 2.23 -0.95
C SER A 111 5.61 1.18 -0.64
N GLU A 112 6.01 -0.03 -0.26
CA GLU A 112 5.10 -1.10 0.14
C GLU A 112 4.32 -0.74 1.43
N ASP A 113 5.01 -0.13 2.39
CA ASP A 113 4.37 0.32 3.63
C ASP A 113 3.29 1.39 3.37
N MET A 114 3.55 2.36 2.48
CA MET A 114 2.53 3.32 2.07
C MET A 114 1.34 2.65 1.39
N ALA A 115 1.60 1.66 0.51
CA ALA A 115 0.57 0.92 -0.20
C ALA A 115 -0.28 0.07 0.77
N GLU A 116 0.35 -0.57 1.75
CA GLU A 116 -0.34 -1.30 2.80
C GLU A 116 -1.19 -0.37 3.68
N VAL A 117 -0.69 0.79 4.07
CA VAL A 117 -1.49 1.77 4.83
C VAL A 117 -2.69 2.24 4.01
N TYR A 118 -2.49 2.63 2.76
CA TYR A 118 -3.58 3.09 1.89
C TYR A 118 -4.64 2.00 1.67
N SER A 119 -4.23 0.78 1.36
CA SER A 119 -5.16 -0.33 1.10
C SER A 119 -5.99 -0.69 2.34
N HIS A 120 -5.38 -0.69 3.53
CA HIS A 120 -6.10 -0.95 4.78
C HIS A 120 -7.07 0.17 5.16
N MET A 121 -6.74 1.44 4.85
CA MET A 121 -7.66 2.56 5.08
C MET A 121 -8.95 2.47 4.27
N ILE A 122 -8.91 1.77 3.12
CA ILE A 122 -10.10 1.54 2.29
C ILE A 122 -10.81 0.24 2.67
N PHE A 123 -10.05 -0.81 2.94
CA PHE A 123 -10.56 -2.14 3.20
C PHE A 123 -11.21 -2.29 4.59
N LEU A 124 -10.60 -1.69 5.62
CA LEU A 124 -11.10 -1.78 7.00
C LEU A 124 -12.25 -0.80 7.25
N LYS A 125 -13.13 -1.18 8.16
CA LYS A 125 -14.20 -0.28 8.62
C LYS A 125 -13.60 0.93 9.33
N LYS A 126 -14.29 2.05 9.23
CA LYS A 126 -13.88 3.31 9.86
C LYS A 126 -13.65 3.19 11.37
N GLU A 127 -14.44 2.38 12.04
CA GLU A 127 -14.32 2.12 13.46
C GLU A 127 -13.02 1.40 13.80
N GLU A 128 -12.61 0.44 12.97
CA GLU A 128 -11.35 -0.30 13.12
C GLU A 128 -10.14 0.62 12.90
N ILE A 129 -10.16 1.44 11.85
CA ILE A 129 -9.11 2.45 11.60
C ILE A 129 -9.03 3.42 12.79
N ASN A 130 -10.15 3.88 13.33
CA ASN A 130 -10.15 4.77 14.49
C ASN A 130 -9.59 4.11 15.76
N GLN A 131 -9.80 2.81 15.95
CA GLN A 131 -9.20 2.06 17.06
C GLN A 131 -7.69 1.93 16.87
N ILE A 132 -7.22 1.58 15.66
CA ILE A 132 -5.80 1.47 15.32
C ILE A 132 -5.10 2.81 15.58
N ARG A 133 -5.66 3.92 15.13
CA ARG A 133 -5.12 5.27 15.35
C ARG A 133 -4.93 5.60 16.84
N LYS A 134 -5.84 5.12 17.71
CA LYS A 134 -5.73 5.33 19.17
C LYS A 134 -4.66 4.46 19.82
N LEU A 135 -4.45 3.25 19.31
CA LEU A 135 -3.55 2.27 19.91
C LEU A 135 -2.12 2.37 19.38
N ASP A 136 -1.96 2.89 18.14
CA ASP A 136 -0.67 2.99 17.47
C ASP A 136 -0.42 4.41 16.95
N PRO A 137 0.36 5.22 17.68
CA PRO A 137 0.68 6.58 17.26
C PRO A 137 1.45 6.66 15.95
N ILE A 138 2.28 5.65 15.62
CA ILE A 138 3.05 5.63 14.38
C ILE A 138 2.08 5.41 13.20
N LEU A 139 1.20 4.42 13.28
CA LEU A 139 0.16 4.21 12.27
C LEU A 139 -0.77 5.42 12.16
N ASN A 140 -1.13 6.07 13.27
CA ASN A 140 -1.92 7.30 13.21
C ASN A 140 -1.24 8.40 12.37
N ASN A 141 0.07 8.60 12.54
CA ASN A 141 0.81 9.58 11.75
C ASN A 141 0.88 9.18 10.27
N LYS A 142 1.14 7.91 9.97
CA LYS A 142 1.15 7.35 8.61
C LYS A 142 -0.21 7.48 7.92
N ILE A 143 -1.30 7.13 8.59
CA ILE A 143 -2.66 7.28 8.10
C ILE A 143 -2.97 8.76 7.82
N SER A 144 -2.63 9.65 8.74
CA SER A 144 -2.84 11.10 8.55
C SER A 144 -2.01 11.65 7.39
N TYR A 145 -0.80 11.15 7.18
CA TYR A 145 0.02 11.50 6.04
C TYR A 145 -0.66 11.10 4.73
N ILE A 146 -1.09 9.85 4.59
CA ILE A 146 -1.79 9.37 3.38
C ILE A 146 -3.08 10.17 3.14
N GLU A 147 -3.92 10.38 4.17
CA GLU A 147 -5.14 11.18 4.05
C GLU A 147 -4.87 12.58 3.48
N ASN A 148 -3.87 13.27 4.01
CA ASN A 148 -3.53 14.63 3.57
C ASN A 148 -3.00 14.63 2.13
N ARG A 149 -2.11 13.71 1.78
CA ARG A 149 -1.53 13.62 0.44
C ARG A 149 -2.56 13.22 -0.62
N ILE A 150 -3.48 12.33 -0.30
CA ILE A 150 -4.58 11.98 -1.21
C ILE A 150 -5.51 13.20 -1.43
N LYS A 151 -5.79 13.99 -0.39
CA LYS A 151 -6.59 15.22 -0.52
C LYS A 151 -5.91 16.31 -1.36
N GLU A 152 -4.59 16.37 -1.39
CA GLU A 152 -3.87 17.27 -2.31
C GLU A 152 -4.12 16.88 -3.78
N ILE A 153 -4.28 15.60 -4.09
CA ILE A 153 -4.58 15.09 -5.44
C ILE A 153 -6.08 15.26 -5.73
N ASP A 154 -6.91 14.87 -4.79
CA ASP A 154 -8.38 14.90 -4.91
C ASP A 154 -9.04 15.25 -3.58
N ASN A 155 -9.38 16.53 -3.41
CA ASN A 155 -10.00 17.03 -2.19
C ASN A 155 -11.43 16.51 -1.95
N SER A 156 -12.04 15.89 -2.95
CA SER A 156 -13.36 15.24 -2.85
C SER A 156 -13.28 13.77 -2.40
N PHE A 157 -12.08 13.22 -2.30
CA PHE A 157 -11.90 11.83 -1.88
C PHE A 157 -12.15 11.66 -0.38
N ILE A 158 -12.95 10.66 -0.04
CA ILE A 158 -13.30 10.29 1.34
C ILE A 158 -12.90 8.82 1.54
N PHE A 159 -12.16 8.57 2.62
CA PHE A 159 -11.85 7.21 3.08
C PHE A 159 -13.02 6.63 3.88
#